data_b2c8ecb2f997c0b216b3c7387bc1d67f
#
_entry.id   b2c8ecb2f997c0b216b3c7387bc1d67f
#
_cell.length_a   1.000
_cell.length_b   1.000
_cell.length_c   1.000
_cell.angle_alpha   90.00
_cell.angle_beta   90.00
_cell.angle_gamma   90.00
#
_symmetry.space_group_name_H-M   'P 1'
#
loop_
_entity.id
_entity.type
_entity.pdbx_description
1 polymer ?
#
loop_
_entity_poly.entity_id
_entity_poly.type
_entity_poly.pdbx_seq_one_letter_code
_entity_poly.pdbx_strand_id
1 'polypeptide(L)'
;MGELRGKIVLLTGASTGLGPHIARRLQKAGAKFVLSARNEASLNKLADELGGAKVIVADLSRDGEPERLAAEAGSVDVLVSNAGIPATGRLETFKQEEIDRAIAVNLRAGIVLAKLLAPGMVERRSGHLVFMSSIAGKIPSGGETIYNATKFGIRGFGLALREELWGTGVGVSVISPTFVSEAGMWAATGLKPNPIAGEVTPTQVADAVWTAITKNRREMDVVPIQLRTVLKLQVLTPGVFATTARWMGATRANEDLDERQRDKR
;
A
#
# COMPACT_ATOMS: atom_id res chain seq x y z
N MET A 1 4.78 -5.28 -24.59
CA MET A 1 3.35 -4.96 -24.47
C MET A 1 2.58 -6.23 -24.14
N GLY A 2 1.70 -6.23 -23.15
CA GLY A 2 0.76 -7.33 -22.91
C GLY A 2 1.10 -8.38 -21.85
N GLU A 3 2.06 -8.12 -20.96
CA GLU A 3 2.44 -9.07 -19.89
C GLU A 3 1.30 -9.38 -18.90
N LEU A 4 0.27 -8.51 -18.81
CA LEU A 4 -0.94 -8.72 -18.01
C LEU A 4 -2.20 -8.86 -18.86
N ARG A 5 -2.06 -9.21 -20.14
CA ARG A 5 -3.22 -9.32 -21.05
C ARG A 5 -4.25 -10.32 -20.52
N GLY A 6 -5.46 -9.83 -20.30
CA GLY A 6 -6.58 -10.62 -19.82
C GLY A 6 -6.55 -10.99 -18.32
N LYS A 7 -5.47 -10.64 -17.60
CA LYS A 7 -5.37 -10.86 -16.15
C LYS A 7 -6.33 -9.95 -15.41
N ILE A 8 -7.05 -10.50 -14.44
CA ILE A 8 -8.00 -9.77 -13.59
C ILE A 8 -7.27 -9.31 -12.34
N VAL A 9 -7.25 -7.99 -12.12
CA VAL A 9 -6.61 -7.33 -10.98
C VAL A 9 -7.69 -6.82 -10.01
N LEU A 10 -7.74 -7.32 -8.80
CA LEU A 10 -8.46 -6.67 -7.70
C LEU A 10 -7.57 -5.57 -7.10
N LEU A 11 -8.00 -4.32 -7.26
CA LEU A 11 -7.32 -3.15 -6.71
C LEU A 11 -8.17 -2.51 -5.62
N THR A 12 -7.69 -2.53 -4.37
CA THR A 12 -8.32 -1.82 -3.26
C THR A 12 -7.81 -0.39 -3.14
N GLY A 13 -8.64 0.53 -2.61
CA GLY A 13 -8.29 1.95 -2.56
C GLY A 13 -8.12 2.56 -3.95
N ALA A 14 -8.93 2.09 -4.91
CA ALA A 14 -8.80 2.45 -6.32
C ALA A 14 -9.25 3.88 -6.64
N SER A 15 -10.10 4.49 -5.81
CA SER A 15 -10.80 5.75 -6.14
C SER A 15 -9.94 7.01 -6.01
N THR A 16 -8.86 6.98 -5.22
CA THR A 16 -8.05 8.17 -4.90
C THR A 16 -6.58 7.82 -4.73
N GLY A 17 -5.75 8.84 -4.60
CA GLY A 17 -4.32 8.68 -4.31
C GLY A 17 -3.58 7.88 -5.37
N LEU A 18 -2.89 6.83 -4.95
CA LEU A 18 -2.11 5.95 -5.83
C LEU A 18 -2.98 5.02 -6.69
N GLY A 19 -4.21 4.71 -6.25
CA GLY A 19 -5.09 3.76 -6.91
C GLY A 19 -5.28 4.01 -8.41
N PRO A 20 -5.71 5.22 -8.84
CA PRO A 20 -5.90 5.52 -10.26
C PRO A 20 -4.61 5.42 -11.08
N HIS A 21 -3.45 5.80 -10.52
CA HIS A 21 -2.16 5.70 -11.20
C HIS A 21 -1.73 4.24 -11.42
N ILE A 22 -1.92 3.41 -10.39
CA ILE A 22 -1.68 1.96 -10.48
C ILE A 22 -2.60 1.34 -11.53
N ALA A 23 -3.91 1.66 -11.50
CA ALA A 23 -4.88 1.14 -12.45
C ALA A 23 -4.49 1.48 -13.90
N ARG A 24 -4.22 2.75 -14.20
CA ARG A 24 -3.80 3.19 -15.55
C ARG A 24 -2.52 2.49 -16.01
N ARG A 25 -1.55 2.32 -15.10
CA ARG A 25 -0.29 1.66 -15.45
C ARG A 25 -0.48 0.19 -15.79
N LEU A 26 -1.28 -0.54 -15.01
CA LEU A 26 -1.55 -1.95 -15.25
C LEU A 26 -2.50 -2.15 -16.45
N GLN A 27 -3.44 -1.23 -16.69
CA GLN A 27 -4.29 -1.24 -17.89
C GLN A 27 -3.45 -1.14 -19.18
N LYS A 28 -2.43 -0.28 -19.21
CA LYS A 28 -1.49 -0.20 -20.32
C LYS A 28 -0.74 -1.52 -20.56
N ALA A 29 -0.61 -2.38 -19.56
CA ALA A 29 -0.06 -3.73 -19.66
C ALA A 29 -1.12 -4.78 -20.05
N GLY A 30 -2.38 -4.40 -20.24
CA GLY A 30 -3.48 -5.26 -20.71
C GLY A 30 -4.33 -5.88 -19.60
N ALA A 31 -4.20 -5.43 -18.35
CA ALA A 31 -5.02 -5.91 -17.23
C ALA A 31 -6.48 -5.48 -17.36
N LYS A 32 -7.38 -6.33 -16.83
CA LYS A 32 -8.77 -6.02 -16.50
C LYS A 32 -8.92 -5.81 -14.99
N PHE A 33 -9.98 -5.13 -14.55
CA PHE A 33 -10.07 -4.71 -13.15
C PHE A 33 -11.35 -5.11 -12.45
N VAL A 34 -11.19 -5.41 -11.16
CA VAL A 34 -12.18 -5.25 -10.11
C VAL A 34 -11.68 -4.10 -9.24
N LEU A 35 -12.38 -2.97 -9.24
CA LEU A 35 -12.01 -1.76 -8.51
C LEU A 35 -12.81 -1.68 -7.22
N SER A 36 -12.15 -1.47 -6.09
CA SER A 36 -12.82 -1.32 -4.81
C SER A 36 -12.34 -0.11 -4.01
N ALA A 37 -13.29 0.64 -3.48
CA ALA A 37 -13.12 1.74 -2.53
C ALA A 37 -14.49 2.14 -1.97
N ARG A 38 -14.53 3.19 -1.12
CA ARG A 38 -15.77 3.69 -0.50
C ARG A 38 -16.58 4.63 -1.40
N ASN A 39 -15.91 5.34 -2.31
CA ASN A 39 -16.55 6.35 -3.15
C ASN A 39 -16.93 5.76 -4.51
N GLU A 40 -18.22 5.45 -4.68
CA GLU A 40 -18.77 4.84 -5.87
C GLU A 40 -18.62 5.71 -7.13
N ALA A 41 -18.92 7.00 -7.02
CA ALA A 41 -18.83 7.92 -8.16
C ALA A 41 -17.40 8.00 -8.72
N SER A 42 -16.39 8.04 -7.83
CA SER A 42 -14.98 8.03 -8.24
C SER A 42 -14.55 6.70 -8.83
N LEU A 43 -15.10 5.58 -8.35
CA LEU A 43 -14.83 4.25 -8.91
C LEU A 43 -15.42 4.12 -10.30
N ASN A 44 -16.67 4.54 -10.49
CA ASN A 44 -17.36 4.49 -11.81
C ASN A 44 -16.62 5.35 -12.84
N LYS A 45 -16.21 6.58 -12.45
CA LYS A 45 -15.40 7.44 -13.32
C LYS A 45 -14.09 6.76 -13.76
N LEU A 46 -13.41 6.10 -12.84
CA LEU A 46 -12.18 5.37 -13.17
C LEU A 46 -12.48 4.13 -14.03
N ALA A 47 -13.57 3.41 -13.76
CA ALA A 47 -13.98 2.27 -14.55
C ALA A 47 -14.25 2.64 -16.01
N ASP A 48 -14.96 3.77 -16.25
CA ASP A 48 -15.22 4.31 -17.59
C ASP A 48 -13.92 4.69 -18.29
N GLU A 49 -13.01 5.36 -17.59
CA GLU A 49 -11.69 5.74 -18.13
C GLU A 49 -10.86 4.51 -18.55
N LEU A 50 -10.98 3.42 -17.83
CA LEU A 50 -10.24 2.17 -18.11
C LEU A 50 -10.89 1.32 -19.23
N GLY A 51 -11.99 1.78 -19.82
CA GLY A 51 -12.73 1.04 -20.86
C GLY A 51 -13.63 -0.07 -20.31
N GLY A 52 -14.01 0.03 -19.04
CA GLY A 52 -14.84 -0.91 -18.30
C GLY A 52 -14.08 -1.64 -17.20
N ALA A 53 -14.70 -1.71 -16.03
CA ALA A 53 -14.22 -2.48 -14.89
C ALA A 53 -15.40 -2.87 -13.99
N LYS A 54 -15.27 -3.98 -13.28
CA LYS A 54 -16.21 -4.30 -12.20
C LYS A 54 -15.96 -3.37 -11.03
N VAL A 55 -17.00 -2.71 -10.53
CA VAL A 55 -16.94 -1.83 -9.36
C VAL A 55 -17.59 -2.54 -8.18
N ILE A 56 -16.89 -2.57 -7.03
CA ILE A 56 -17.40 -3.08 -5.75
C ILE A 56 -17.12 -2.05 -4.68
N VAL A 57 -18.17 -1.39 -4.21
CA VAL A 57 -18.07 -0.44 -3.09
C VAL A 57 -17.85 -1.22 -1.79
N ALA A 58 -16.77 -0.94 -1.07
CA ALA A 58 -16.48 -1.58 0.20
C ALA A 58 -15.78 -0.63 1.18
N ASP A 59 -16.20 -0.67 2.44
CA ASP A 59 -15.50 -0.04 3.55
C ASP A 59 -14.72 -1.10 4.33
N LEU A 60 -13.44 -1.24 4.02
CA LEU A 60 -12.56 -2.25 4.61
C LEU A 60 -12.29 -2.06 6.12
N SER A 61 -12.82 -1.00 6.73
CA SER A 61 -12.80 -0.84 8.18
C SER A 61 -13.91 -1.62 8.90
N ARG A 62 -14.93 -2.09 8.16
CA ARG A 62 -16.07 -2.82 8.71
C ARG A 62 -15.82 -4.32 8.68
N ASP A 63 -16.31 -5.01 9.69
CA ASP A 63 -16.26 -6.47 9.76
C ASP A 63 -17.07 -7.10 8.63
N GLY A 64 -16.57 -8.19 8.07
CA GLY A 64 -17.18 -8.91 6.95
C GLY A 64 -16.98 -8.27 5.57
N GLU A 65 -16.56 -7.00 5.48
CA GLU A 65 -16.37 -6.33 4.20
C GLU A 65 -15.21 -6.87 3.34
N PRO A 66 -14.03 -7.21 3.91
CA PRO A 66 -12.99 -7.90 3.13
C PRO A 66 -13.45 -9.26 2.59
N GLU A 67 -14.21 -9.99 3.38
CA GLU A 67 -14.78 -11.30 3.03
C GLU A 67 -15.81 -11.16 1.90
N ARG A 68 -16.74 -10.21 2.02
CA ARG A 68 -17.73 -9.88 0.97
C ARG A 68 -17.03 -9.45 -0.31
N LEU A 69 -16.03 -8.56 -0.20
CA LEU A 69 -15.26 -8.09 -1.35
C LEU A 69 -14.59 -9.26 -2.10
N ALA A 70 -13.95 -10.19 -1.37
CA ALA A 70 -13.30 -11.34 -1.98
C ALA A 70 -14.31 -12.24 -2.70
N ALA A 71 -15.46 -12.51 -2.07
CA ALA A 71 -16.53 -13.33 -2.64
C ALA A 71 -17.11 -12.68 -3.91
N GLU A 72 -17.42 -11.40 -3.86
CA GLU A 72 -17.95 -10.68 -5.01
C GLU A 72 -16.92 -10.48 -6.13
N ALA A 73 -15.64 -10.28 -5.80
CA ALA A 73 -14.58 -10.18 -6.80
C ALA A 73 -14.47 -11.46 -7.63
N GLY A 74 -14.71 -12.60 -7.02
CA GLY A 74 -14.58 -13.90 -7.64
C GLY A 74 -13.12 -14.27 -7.92
N SER A 75 -12.88 -15.00 -9.01
CA SER A 75 -11.52 -15.39 -9.37
C SER A 75 -10.72 -14.20 -9.91
N VAL A 76 -9.67 -13.83 -9.21
CA VAL A 76 -8.74 -12.77 -9.62
C VAL A 76 -7.33 -13.33 -9.79
N ASP A 77 -6.56 -12.79 -10.74
CA ASP A 77 -5.17 -13.19 -10.99
C ASP A 77 -4.18 -12.41 -10.14
N VAL A 78 -4.52 -11.17 -9.82
CA VAL A 78 -3.65 -10.29 -9.03
C VAL A 78 -4.47 -9.57 -7.97
N LEU A 79 -3.98 -9.57 -6.73
CA LEU A 79 -4.44 -8.65 -5.67
C LEU A 79 -3.44 -7.51 -5.55
N VAL A 80 -3.91 -6.28 -5.65
CA VAL A 80 -3.17 -5.08 -5.21
C VAL A 80 -3.87 -4.50 -3.98
N SER A 81 -3.39 -4.89 -2.80
CA SER A 81 -3.85 -4.38 -1.51
C SER A 81 -3.24 -3.01 -1.27
N ASN A 82 -3.92 -1.97 -1.81
CA ASN A 82 -3.45 -0.58 -1.79
C ASN A 82 -4.24 0.30 -0.82
N ALA A 83 -5.44 -0.08 -0.43
CA ALA A 83 -6.23 0.69 0.53
C ALA A 83 -5.44 0.99 1.80
N GLY A 84 -5.52 2.22 2.27
CA GLY A 84 -4.85 2.67 3.47
C GLY A 84 -5.38 4.02 3.93
N ILE A 85 -5.28 4.26 5.22
CA ILE A 85 -5.61 5.54 5.86
C ILE A 85 -4.41 6.04 6.67
N PRO A 86 -4.29 7.36 6.90
CA PRO A 86 -3.28 7.90 7.80
C PRO A 86 -3.54 7.45 9.24
N ALA A 87 -2.47 7.28 10.00
CA ALA A 87 -2.50 7.02 11.44
C ALA A 87 -1.26 7.64 12.09
N THR A 88 -1.03 8.91 11.75
CA THR A 88 0.01 9.78 12.31
C THR A 88 -0.51 10.52 13.51
N GLY A 89 0.33 10.71 14.52
CA GLY A 89 0.06 11.42 15.74
C GLY A 89 0.71 10.77 16.95
N ARG A 90 0.72 11.49 18.08
CA ARG A 90 1.18 10.95 19.36
C ARG A 90 0.17 9.91 19.84
N LEU A 91 0.66 8.81 20.41
CA LEU A 91 -0.20 7.67 20.79
C LEU A 91 -1.36 8.07 21.70
N GLU A 92 -1.11 8.96 22.65
CA GLU A 92 -2.11 9.45 23.61
C GLU A 92 -3.23 10.28 22.96
N THR A 93 -3.07 10.72 21.71
CA THR A 93 -4.09 11.52 21.00
C THR A 93 -5.10 10.67 20.22
N PHE A 94 -4.83 9.37 20.08
CA PHE A 94 -5.72 8.47 19.35
C PHE A 94 -6.89 8.00 20.22
N LYS A 95 -8.09 8.03 19.64
CA LYS A 95 -9.23 7.27 20.15
C LYS A 95 -9.08 5.79 19.81
N GLN A 96 -9.70 4.92 20.59
CA GLN A 96 -9.64 3.48 20.35
C GLN A 96 -10.16 3.12 18.95
N GLU A 97 -11.24 3.75 18.52
CA GLU A 97 -11.87 3.49 17.21
C GLU A 97 -10.97 3.89 16.03
N GLU A 98 -10.12 4.92 16.23
CA GLU A 98 -9.15 5.34 15.21
C GLU A 98 -8.02 4.30 15.07
N ILE A 99 -7.57 3.73 16.19
CA ILE A 99 -6.57 2.64 16.21
C ILE A 99 -7.14 1.41 15.52
N ASP A 100 -8.32 0.98 15.91
CA ASP A 100 -8.99 -0.21 15.36
C ASP A 100 -9.22 -0.06 13.85
N ARG A 101 -9.69 1.11 13.43
CA ARG A 101 -9.87 1.44 12.01
C ARG A 101 -8.57 1.41 11.22
N ALA A 102 -7.48 1.97 11.78
CA ALA A 102 -6.17 1.94 11.12
C ALA A 102 -5.67 0.51 10.95
N ILE A 103 -5.78 -0.33 11.97
CA ILE A 103 -5.41 -1.75 11.92
C ILE A 103 -6.29 -2.49 10.92
N ALA A 104 -7.61 -2.28 10.94
CA ALA A 104 -8.54 -2.92 10.04
C ALA A 104 -8.22 -2.65 8.57
N VAL A 105 -8.03 -1.36 8.21
CA VAL A 105 -7.79 -0.97 6.81
C VAL A 105 -6.37 -1.26 6.35
N ASN A 106 -5.35 -0.83 7.13
CA ASN A 106 -3.95 -0.87 6.68
C ASN A 106 -3.30 -2.25 6.80
N LEU A 107 -3.86 -3.14 7.62
CA LEU A 107 -3.26 -4.44 7.92
C LEU A 107 -4.25 -5.59 7.73
N ARG A 108 -5.33 -5.66 8.54
CA ARG A 108 -6.25 -6.79 8.57
C ARG A 108 -6.87 -7.07 7.20
N ALA A 109 -7.34 -6.05 6.50
CA ALA A 109 -8.00 -6.21 5.21
C ALA A 109 -7.11 -6.91 4.17
N GLY A 110 -5.83 -6.51 4.07
CA GLY A 110 -4.87 -7.15 3.17
C GLY A 110 -4.61 -8.61 3.51
N ILE A 111 -4.52 -8.95 4.80
CA ILE A 111 -4.33 -10.32 5.31
C ILE A 111 -5.55 -11.18 4.95
N VAL A 112 -6.76 -10.69 5.23
CA VAL A 112 -8.01 -11.43 4.96
C VAL A 112 -8.19 -11.66 3.46
N LEU A 113 -8.00 -10.64 2.63
CA LEU A 113 -8.08 -10.79 1.18
C LEU A 113 -7.06 -11.81 0.65
N ALA A 114 -5.82 -11.78 1.15
CA ALA A 114 -4.81 -12.77 0.76
C ALA A 114 -5.21 -14.18 1.17
N LYS A 115 -5.70 -14.37 2.41
CA LYS A 115 -6.18 -15.67 2.91
C LYS A 115 -7.27 -16.27 2.02
N LEU A 116 -8.16 -15.43 1.50
CA LEU A 116 -9.32 -15.90 0.71
C LEU A 116 -8.98 -16.11 -0.77
N LEU A 117 -8.06 -15.34 -1.33
CA LEU A 117 -7.74 -15.36 -2.76
C LEU A 117 -6.56 -16.27 -3.10
N ALA A 118 -5.58 -16.44 -2.19
CA ALA A 118 -4.39 -17.24 -2.45
C ALA A 118 -4.69 -18.71 -2.76
N PRO A 119 -5.63 -19.42 -2.09
CA PRO A 119 -5.89 -20.83 -2.39
C PRO A 119 -6.25 -21.08 -3.86
N GLY A 120 -7.15 -20.29 -4.44
CA GLY A 120 -7.49 -20.40 -5.84
C GLY A 120 -6.34 -20.06 -6.80
N MET A 121 -5.44 -19.15 -6.41
CA MET A 121 -4.22 -18.87 -7.16
C MET A 121 -3.24 -20.04 -7.11
N VAL A 122 -3.09 -20.67 -5.94
CA VAL A 122 -2.24 -21.88 -5.74
C VAL A 122 -2.75 -23.04 -6.57
N GLU A 123 -4.06 -23.30 -6.54
CA GLU A 123 -4.69 -24.35 -7.34
C GLU A 123 -4.41 -24.18 -8.84
N ARG A 124 -4.52 -22.97 -9.34
CA ARG A 124 -4.21 -22.63 -10.75
C ARG A 124 -2.70 -22.51 -11.03
N ARG A 125 -1.85 -22.60 -10.01
CA ARG A 125 -0.39 -22.36 -10.08
C ARG A 125 -0.04 -21.02 -10.75
N SER A 126 -0.89 -20.03 -10.56
CA SER A 126 -0.75 -18.72 -11.19
C SER A 126 -1.45 -17.65 -10.37
N GLY A 127 -0.73 -16.63 -9.97
CA GLY A 127 -1.27 -15.48 -9.26
C GLY A 127 -0.20 -14.56 -8.71
N HIS A 128 -0.61 -13.38 -8.26
CA HIS A 128 0.31 -12.44 -7.63
C HIS A 128 -0.39 -11.60 -6.56
N LEU A 129 0.20 -11.50 -5.38
CA LEU A 129 -0.28 -10.69 -4.27
C LEU A 129 0.68 -9.52 -4.05
N VAL A 130 0.17 -8.29 -4.14
CA VAL A 130 0.95 -7.07 -3.91
C VAL A 130 0.42 -6.34 -2.67
N PHE A 131 1.30 -6.05 -1.73
CA PHE A 131 0.97 -5.31 -0.51
C PHE A 131 1.65 -3.94 -0.52
N MET A 132 0.85 -2.88 -0.39
CA MET A 132 1.36 -1.52 -0.26
C MET A 132 1.74 -1.23 1.20
N SER A 133 3.03 -1.32 1.48
CA SER A 133 3.64 -0.85 2.72
C SER A 133 4.01 0.64 2.59
N SER A 134 5.06 1.04 3.23
CA SER A 134 5.66 2.37 3.21
C SER A 134 7.10 2.26 3.70
N ILE A 135 7.89 3.31 3.53
CA ILE A 135 9.14 3.45 4.24
C ILE A 135 8.94 3.41 5.77
N ALA A 136 7.77 3.84 6.25
CA ALA A 136 7.33 3.69 7.63
C ALA A 136 7.17 2.22 8.08
N GLY A 137 7.18 1.25 7.17
CA GLY A 137 7.30 -0.19 7.47
C GLY A 137 8.73 -0.69 7.61
N LYS A 138 9.71 0.21 7.57
CA LYS A 138 11.15 -0.08 7.70
C LYS A 138 11.85 0.81 8.74
N ILE A 139 11.43 2.05 8.83
CA ILE A 139 11.98 3.05 9.73
C ILE A 139 10.92 3.43 10.76
N PRO A 140 11.14 3.16 12.05
CA PRO A 140 10.24 3.65 13.08
C PRO A 140 10.44 5.16 13.30
N SER A 141 9.35 5.89 13.43
CA SER A 141 9.33 7.34 13.68
C SER A 141 8.43 7.69 14.86
N GLY A 142 8.86 8.63 15.70
CA GLY A 142 7.97 9.23 16.72
C GLY A 142 6.82 9.98 16.02
N GLY A 143 5.61 9.88 16.59
CA GLY A 143 4.41 10.45 15.96
C GLY A 143 3.79 9.59 14.84
N GLU A 144 4.30 8.37 14.61
CA GLU A 144 3.76 7.43 13.62
C GLU A 144 3.56 6.03 14.19
N THR A 145 3.41 5.89 15.51
CA THR A 145 3.41 4.58 16.19
C THR A 145 2.40 3.60 15.61
N ILE A 146 1.16 4.02 15.41
CA ILE A 146 0.09 3.18 14.84
C ILE A 146 0.34 2.93 13.35
N TYR A 147 0.72 3.96 12.60
CA TYR A 147 1.04 3.80 11.18
C TYR A 147 2.22 2.85 10.97
N ASN A 148 3.32 3.04 11.73
CA ASN A 148 4.46 2.13 11.72
C ASN A 148 4.03 0.69 12.03
N ALA A 149 3.25 0.47 13.10
CA ALA A 149 2.79 -0.87 13.47
C ALA A 149 2.07 -1.56 12.30
N THR A 150 1.16 -0.85 11.62
CA THR A 150 0.43 -1.42 10.47
C THR A 150 1.32 -1.66 9.26
N LYS A 151 2.27 -0.76 8.96
CA LYS A 151 3.14 -0.87 7.78
C LYS A 151 4.30 -1.87 7.98
N PHE A 152 4.85 -2.00 9.18
CA PHE A 152 5.73 -3.11 9.54
C PHE A 152 4.98 -4.44 9.49
N GLY A 153 3.75 -4.48 10.04
CA GLY A 153 2.91 -5.67 10.04
C GLY A 153 2.62 -6.20 8.64
N ILE A 154 2.11 -5.36 7.74
CA ILE A 154 1.80 -5.79 6.37
C ILE A 154 3.05 -6.16 5.57
N ARG A 155 4.19 -5.49 5.82
CA ARG A 155 5.47 -5.85 5.23
C ARG A 155 5.93 -7.22 5.71
N GLY A 156 5.94 -7.45 7.03
CA GLY A 156 6.32 -8.74 7.62
C GLY A 156 5.44 -9.87 7.12
N PHE A 157 4.12 -9.65 7.11
CA PHE A 157 3.15 -10.59 6.57
C PHE A 157 3.44 -10.95 5.10
N GLY A 158 3.60 -9.94 4.23
CA GLY A 158 3.85 -10.18 2.80
C GLY A 158 5.16 -10.93 2.54
N LEU A 159 6.22 -10.61 3.29
CA LEU A 159 7.51 -11.30 3.17
C LEU A 159 7.43 -12.75 3.65
N ALA A 160 6.74 -13.02 4.75
CA ALA A 160 6.53 -14.38 5.27
C ALA A 160 5.64 -15.21 4.33
N LEU A 161 4.54 -14.62 3.85
CA LEU A 161 3.64 -15.29 2.89
C LEU A 161 4.35 -15.66 1.58
N ARG A 162 5.34 -14.85 1.14
CA ARG A 162 6.16 -15.20 -0.02
C ARG A 162 6.94 -16.50 0.17
N GLU A 163 7.52 -16.69 1.35
CA GLU A 163 8.26 -17.92 1.67
C GLU A 163 7.31 -19.12 1.78
N GLU A 164 6.13 -18.92 2.38
CA GLU A 164 5.08 -19.94 2.48
C GLU A 164 4.56 -20.40 1.10
N LEU A 165 4.41 -19.48 0.16
CA LEU A 165 3.93 -19.77 -1.19
C LEU A 165 5.06 -20.12 -2.17
N TRP A 166 6.29 -20.31 -1.68
CA TRP A 166 7.41 -20.70 -2.55
C TRP A 166 7.12 -21.99 -3.32
N GLY A 167 7.40 -22.00 -4.62
CA GLY A 167 7.19 -23.15 -5.49
C GLY A 167 5.75 -23.41 -5.94
N THR A 168 4.75 -22.68 -5.41
CA THR A 168 3.34 -22.85 -5.77
C THR A 168 2.95 -22.23 -7.11
N GLY A 169 3.79 -21.36 -7.67
CA GLY A 169 3.48 -20.55 -8.86
C GLY A 169 2.82 -19.20 -8.53
N VAL A 170 2.62 -18.88 -7.24
CA VAL A 170 2.06 -17.60 -6.79
C VAL A 170 3.17 -16.68 -6.31
N GLY A 171 3.22 -15.48 -6.88
CA GLY A 171 4.15 -14.42 -6.46
C GLY A 171 3.59 -13.59 -5.31
N VAL A 172 4.49 -13.08 -4.46
CA VAL A 172 4.13 -12.09 -3.44
C VAL A 172 5.16 -10.98 -3.45
N SER A 173 4.68 -9.73 -3.43
CA SER A 173 5.52 -8.53 -3.45
C SER A 173 5.08 -7.51 -2.43
N VAL A 174 6.05 -6.84 -1.83
CA VAL A 174 5.82 -5.69 -0.95
C VAL A 174 6.40 -4.43 -1.59
N ILE A 175 5.61 -3.36 -1.67
CA ILE A 175 6.02 -2.07 -2.20
C ILE A 175 6.09 -1.07 -1.05
N SER A 176 7.24 -0.42 -0.90
CA SER A 176 7.51 0.52 0.19
C SER A 176 7.87 1.91 -0.39
N PRO A 177 6.88 2.74 -0.72
CA PRO A 177 7.15 4.11 -1.15
C PRO A 177 7.51 5.00 0.03
N THR A 178 8.30 6.06 -0.24
CA THR A 178 8.46 7.23 0.62
C THR A 178 7.32 8.22 0.39
N PHE A 179 7.54 9.49 0.69
CA PHE A 179 6.58 10.57 0.40
C PHE A 179 6.28 10.62 -1.09
N VAL A 180 5.00 10.59 -1.44
CA VAL A 180 4.56 10.64 -2.84
C VAL A 180 4.02 12.03 -3.14
N SER A 181 4.62 12.72 -4.10
CA SER A 181 4.15 14.00 -4.61
C SER A 181 2.82 13.84 -5.37
N GLU A 182 2.10 14.93 -5.55
CA GLU A 182 0.92 15.03 -6.44
C GLU A 182 -0.28 14.14 -6.08
N ALA A 183 -0.10 13.04 -5.35
CA ALA A 183 -1.20 12.13 -5.03
C ALA A 183 -1.02 11.43 -3.68
N GLY A 184 -2.15 11.05 -3.04
CA GLY A 184 -2.16 10.27 -1.81
C GLY A 184 -2.11 11.10 -0.53
N MET A 185 -1.83 10.41 0.57
CA MET A 185 -1.93 10.96 1.93
C MET A 185 -0.97 12.13 2.16
N TRP A 186 0.25 12.04 1.64
CA TRP A 186 1.26 13.09 1.79
C TRP A 186 0.91 14.33 0.98
N ALA A 187 0.65 14.19 -0.32
CA ALA A 187 0.31 15.33 -1.19
C ALA A 187 -0.89 16.13 -0.68
N ALA A 188 -1.85 15.46 -0.07
CA ALA A 188 -3.04 16.09 0.51
C ALA A 188 -2.76 16.99 1.73
N THR A 189 -1.55 16.96 2.29
CA THR A 189 -1.14 17.82 3.41
C THR A 189 -0.61 19.16 2.98
N GLY A 190 -0.10 19.29 1.75
CA GLY A 190 0.59 20.46 1.25
C GLY A 190 1.95 20.73 1.90
N LEU A 191 2.44 19.82 2.72
CA LEU A 191 3.77 19.91 3.33
C LEU A 191 4.87 19.60 2.31
N LYS A 192 6.05 20.18 2.53
CA LYS A 192 7.26 19.83 1.77
C LYS A 192 8.09 18.84 2.60
N PRO A 193 8.59 17.76 2.00
CA PRO A 193 9.41 16.80 2.74
C PRO A 193 10.78 17.41 3.06
N ASN A 194 11.42 16.85 4.07
CA ASN A 194 12.82 17.11 4.33
C ASN A 194 13.63 16.76 3.05
N PRO A 195 14.59 17.60 2.62
CA PRO A 195 15.39 17.36 1.42
C PRO A 195 16.07 15.98 1.36
N ILE A 196 16.43 15.40 2.50
CA ILE A 196 17.05 14.07 2.57
C ILE A 196 16.02 12.97 2.31
N ALA A 197 14.80 13.12 2.80
CA ALA A 197 13.72 12.14 2.58
C ALA A 197 13.25 12.15 1.11
N GLY A 198 13.21 13.32 0.50
CA GLY A 198 12.78 13.52 -0.89
C GLY A 198 11.36 13.01 -1.17
N GLU A 199 10.96 13.13 -2.40
CA GLU A 199 9.66 12.65 -2.90
C GLU A 199 9.84 11.73 -4.10
N VAL A 200 8.82 10.90 -4.33
CA VAL A 200 8.68 10.10 -5.55
C VAL A 200 7.34 10.43 -6.20
N THR A 201 7.23 10.20 -7.50
CA THR A 201 5.99 10.45 -8.23
C THR A 201 5.03 9.25 -8.13
N PRO A 202 3.72 9.46 -8.28
CA PRO A 202 2.75 8.37 -8.38
C PRO A 202 3.08 7.38 -9.50
N THR A 203 3.64 7.88 -10.61
CA THR A 203 4.08 7.06 -11.75
C THR A 203 5.19 6.10 -11.34
N GLN A 204 6.19 6.55 -10.59
CA GLN A 204 7.26 5.67 -10.10
C GLN A 204 6.72 4.55 -9.20
N VAL A 205 5.71 4.84 -8.36
CA VAL A 205 5.07 3.81 -7.54
C VAL A 205 4.28 2.83 -8.40
N ALA A 206 3.52 3.31 -9.37
CA ALA A 206 2.76 2.47 -10.29
C ALA A 206 3.68 1.57 -11.15
N ASP A 207 4.82 2.09 -11.63
CA ASP A 207 5.84 1.31 -12.34
C ASP A 207 6.50 0.26 -11.43
N ALA A 208 6.69 0.57 -10.15
CA ALA A 208 7.18 -0.41 -9.18
C ALA A 208 6.18 -1.55 -8.98
N VAL A 209 4.88 -1.27 -8.86
CA VAL A 209 3.83 -2.30 -8.78
C VAL A 209 3.84 -3.17 -10.04
N TRP A 210 3.85 -2.58 -11.23
CA TRP A 210 3.95 -3.32 -12.48
C TRP A 210 5.21 -4.20 -12.54
N THR A 211 6.37 -3.64 -12.19
CA THR A 211 7.65 -4.38 -12.18
C THR A 211 7.62 -5.52 -11.18
N ALA A 212 7.04 -5.30 -10.00
CA ALA A 212 6.92 -6.30 -8.96
C ALA A 212 6.12 -7.52 -9.43
N ILE A 213 4.99 -7.29 -10.10
CA ILE A 213 4.15 -8.34 -10.66
C ILE A 213 4.88 -9.07 -11.79
N THR A 214 5.40 -8.35 -12.78
CA THR A 214 5.94 -8.94 -14.02
C THR A 214 7.31 -9.57 -13.85
N LYS A 215 8.11 -9.12 -12.87
CA LYS A 215 9.44 -9.67 -12.55
C LYS A 215 9.47 -10.45 -11.23
N ASN A 216 8.32 -10.70 -10.63
CA ASN A 216 8.17 -11.41 -9.35
C ASN A 216 9.14 -10.90 -8.27
N ARG A 217 9.25 -9.56 -8.12
CA ARG A 217 10.16 -8.95 -7.14
C ARG A 217 9.63 -9.14 -5.73
N ARG A 218 10.49 -9.60 -4.82
CA ARG A 218 10.16 -9.80 -3.40
C ARG A 218 9.73 -8.51 -2.72
N GLU A 219 10.53 -7.47 -2.85
CA GLU A 219 10.33 -6.17 -2.20
C GLU A 219 10.89 -5.06 -3.09
N MET A 220 10.19 -3.93 -3.14
CA MET A 220 10.63 -2.76 -3.88
C MET A 220 10.48 -1.49 -3.05
N ASP A 221 11.61 -0.85 -2.78
CA ASP A 221 11.66 0.46 -2.16
C ASP A 221 11.59 1.53 -3.24
N VAL A 222 10.50 2.29 -3.22
CA VAL A 222 10.31 3.41 -4.15
C VAL A 222 10.72 4.68 -3.43
N VAL A 223 12.01 4.97 -3.51
CA VAL A 223 12.67 6.05 -2.78
C VAL A 223 13.73 6.72 -3.65
N PRO A 224 14.04 8.00 -3.40
CA PRO A 224 15.19 8.67 -4.00
C PRO A 224 16.49 7.90 -3.73
N ILE A 225 17.47 8.06 -4.64
CA ILE A 225 18.73 7.29 -4.56
C ILE A 225 19.47 7.51 -3.25
N GLN A 226 19.42 8.73 -2.70
CA GLN A 226 20.05 9.10 -1.44
C GLN A 226 19.50 8.28 -0.27
N LEU A 227 18.17 8.11 -0.23
CA LEU A 227 17.49 7.39 0.85
C LEU A 227 17.77 5.88 0.80
N ARG A 228 18.10 5.31 -0.36
CA ARG A 228 18.48 3.88 -0.48
C ARG A 228 19.70 3.52 0.37
N THR A 229 20.70 4.40 0.39
CA THR A 229 21.90 4.20 1.22
C THR A 229 21.56 4.30 2.69
N VAL A 230 20.75 5.30 3.06
CA VAL A 230 20.29 5.50 4.44
C VAL A 230 19.55 4.28 4.97
N LEU A 231 18.66 3.69 4.16
CA LEU A 231 17.93 2.48 4.52
C LEU A 231 18.82 1.28 4.80
N LYS A 232 19.88 1.11 4.02
CA LYS A 232 20.85 0.02 4.24
C LYS A 232 21.66 0.23 5.52
N LEU A 233 22.10 1.45 5.77
CA LEU A 233 22.83 1.81 6.97
C LEU A 233 21.98 1.69 8.24
N GLN A 234 20.73 2.08 8.19
CA GLN A 234 19.80 1.99 9.33
C GLN A 234 19.67 0.55 9.85
N VAL A 235 19.68 -0.44 8.96
CA VAL A 235 19.60 -1.86 9.36
C VAL A 235 20.86 -2.28 10.14
N LEU A 236 22.03 -1.73 9.80
CA LEU A 236 23.30 -2.06 10.43
C LEU A 236 23.54 -1.25 11.72
N THR A 237 23.02 -0.05 11.79
CA THR A 237 23.27 0.90 12.89
C THR A 237 21.98 1.56 13.40
N PRO A 238 20.99 0.80 13.89
CA PRO A 238 19.66 1.34 14.20
C PRO A 238 19.70 2.43 15.30
N GLY A 239 20.55 2.28 16.30
CA GLY A 239 20.69 3.25 17.39
C GLY A 239 21.26 4.60 16.92
N VAL A 240 22.27 4.58 16.06
CA VAL A 240 22.85 5.79 15.48
C VAL A 240 21.82 6.50 14.61
N PHE A 241 21.12 5.74 13.78
CA PHE A 241 20.05 6.29 12.93
C PHE A 241 18.95 6.95 13.75
N ALA A 242 18.44 6.29 14.79
CA ALA A 242 17.38 6.83 15.64
C ALA A 242 17.82 8.13 16.36
N THR A 243 19.09 8.22 16.76
CA THR A 243 19.64 9.42 17.39
C THR A 243 19.75 10.58 16.38
N THR A 244 20.28 10.33 15.20
CA THR A 244 20.40 11.36 14.15
C THR A 244 19.04 11.83 13.64
N ALA A 245 18.08 10.93 13.46
CA ALA A 245 16.73 11.29 13.03
C ALA A 245 16.01 12.19 14.06
N ARG A 246 16.16 11.90 15.35
CA ARG A 246 15.66 12.76 16.44
C ARG A 246 16.31 14.14 16.43
N TRP A 247 17.63 14.20 16.29
CA TRP A 247 18.37 15.46 16.22
C TRP A 247 17.96 16.30 15.00
N MET A 248 17.63 15.68 13.88
CA MET A 248 17.15 16.32 12.67
C MET A 248 15.66 16.72 12.72
N GLY A 249 14.98 16.52 13.85
CA GLY A 249 13.61 16.98 14.06
C GLY A 249 12.52 16.12 13.40
N ALA A 250 12.78 14.84 13.13
CA ALA A 250 11.81 13.94 12.51
C ALA A 250 10.47 13.87 13.27
N THR A 251 10.51 13.92 14.61
CA THR A 251 9.29 13.89 15.44
C THR A 251 8.44 15.14 15.25
N ARG A 252 9.03 16.34 15.14
CA ARG A 252 8.28 17.59 14.91
C ARG A 252 7.59 17.60 13.56
N ALA A 253 8.27 17.11 12.53
CA ALA A 253 7.67 17.01 11.19
C ALA A 253 6.42 16.10 11.19
N ASN A 254 6.39 15.07 12.03
CA ASN A 254 5.25 14.18 12.17
C ASN A 254 4.11 14.80 13.03
N GLU A 255 4.40 15.72 13.93
CA GLU A 255 3.39 16.50 14.64
C GLU A 255 2.64 17.44 13.70
N ASP A 256 3.36 18.14 12.80
CA ASP A 256 2.75 18.98 11.75
C ASP A 256 1.89 18.14 10.79
N LEU A 257 2.32 16.90 10.52
CA LEU A 257 1.58 15.95 9.68
C LEU A 257 0.29 15.49 10.36
N ASP A 258 0.33 15.24 11.68
CA ASP A 258 -0.84 14.87 12.47
C ASP A 258 -1.95 15.92 12.37
N GLU A 259 -1.64 17.18 12.61
CA GLU A 259 -2.62 18.28 12.56
C GLU A 259 -3.39 18.31 11.23
N ARG A 260 -2.70 18.00 10.11
CA ARG A 260 -3.29 18.03 8.77
C ARG A 260 -4.02 16.74 8.36
N GLN A 261 -3.85 15.67 9.10
CA GLN A 261 -4.44 14.36 8.77
C GLN A 261 -5.42 13.85 9.81
N ARG A 262 -5.61 14.56 10.92
CA ARG A 262 -6.44 14.15 12.06
C ARG A 262 -7.87 13.79 11.64
N ASP A 263 -8.46 14.56 10.74
CA ASP A 263 -9.83 14.33 10.25
C ASP A 263 -9.97 13.06 9.37
N LYS A 264 -8.85 12.44 9.00
CA LYS A 264 -8.82 11.30 8.08
C LYS A 264 -8.43 9.98 8.77
N ARG A 265 -8.16 10.02 10.08
CA ARG A 265 -7.82 8.83 10.89
C ARG A 265 -8.94 7.78 10.98
#